data_c7094a4408a0891f6a0f2e3973a303a4
#
_entry.id   c7094a4408a0891f6a0f2e3973a303a4
#
_cell.length_a   1.000
_cell.length_b   1.000
_cell.length_c   1.000
_cell.angle_alpha   90.00
_cell.angle_beta   90.00
_cell.angle_gamma   90.00
#
_symmetry.space_group_name_H-M   'P 1'
#
loop_
_entity.id
_entity.type
_entity.pdbx_description
1 polymer ?
#
loop_
_entity_poly.entity_id
_entity_poly.type
_entity_poly.pdbx_seq_one_letter_code
_entity_poly.pdbx_strand_id
1 'polypeptide(L)'
;MLLGFILVLGACSKDDIKTYRGDNYLQFVKVVTDSSVCSFLAYPNDNELEFLVEVEVIGLPSDREQEYKISVDQAKSTATTANYRLPDKFTMKPGKVRDTCKITFVKTAEISTVALRLTLKLEPTKPNVARQLSTSLTWWPSRTGGLIM
;
A
#
# COMPACT_ATOMS: atom_id res chain seq x y z
N MET A 1 -12.62 -62.32 40.73
CA MET A 1 -13.30 -61.03 40.47
C MET A 1 -12.32 -60.16 39.71
N LEU A 2 -12.53 -60.06 38.41
CA LEU A 2 -11.66 -59.23 37.53
C LEU A 2 -12.38 -57.91 37.28
N LEU A 3 -11.90 -56.82 37.90
CA LEU A 3 -12.50 -55.49 37.79
C LEU A 3 -11.98 -54.85 36.52
N GLY A 4 -12.82 -54.76 35.48
CA GLY A 4 -12.49 -54.13 34.23
C GLY A 4 -12.35 -52.62 34.38
N PHE A 5 -11.18 -52.08 34.09
CA PHE A 5 -10.88 -50.67 34.05
C PHE A 5 -11.26 -50.14 32.65
N ILE A 6 -12.41 -49.48 32.52
CA ILE A 6 -12.85 -48.84 31.32
C ILE A 6 -12.13 -47.49 31.19
N LEU A 7 -11.13 -47.37 30.32
CA LEU A 7 -10.50 -46.12 29.93
C LEU A 7 -11.45 -45.38 28.99
N VAL A 8 -12.10 -44.36 29.50
CA VAL A 8 -12.85 -43.40 28.68
C VAL A 8 -11.82 -42.47 28.04
N LEU A 9 -11.50 -42.71 26.80
CA LEU A 9 -10.75 -41.78 25.94
C LEU A 9 -11.70 -40.61 25.62
N GLY A 10 -11.59 -39.52 26.36
CA GLY A 10 -12.25 -38.26 26.03
C GLY A 10 -11.77 -37.79 24.68
N ALA A 11 -12.62 -37.92 23.67
CA ALA A 11 -12.40 -37.34 22.35
C ALA A 11 -12.28 -35.83 22.50
N CYS A 12 -11.10 -35.30 22.32
CA CYS A 12 -10.90 -33.87 22.10
C CYS A 12 -11.73 -33.52 20.85
N SER A 13 -12.84 -32.84 21.00
CA SER A 13 -13.56 -32.22 19.89
C SER A 13 -12.60 -31.22 19.27
N LYS A 14 -12.21 -31.42 18.03
CA LYS A 14 -11.54 -30.40 17.23
C LYS A 14 -12.51 -29.22 17.14
N ASP A 15 -12.24 -28.18 17.89
CA ASP A 15 -12.91 -26.90 17.63
C ASP A 15 -12.67 -26.56 16.16
N ASP A 16 -13.73 -26.47 15.39
CA ASP A 16 -13.66 -26.03 14.00
C ASP A 16 -12.96 -24.69 13.99
N ILE A 17 -11.79 -24.63 13.32
CA ILE A 17 -11.07 -23.40 13.08
C ILE A 17 -12.04 -22.52 12.33
N LYS A 18 -12.58 -21.50 13.00
CA LYS A 18 -13.48 -20.55 12.38
C LYS A 18 -12.74 -19.90 11.20
N THR A 19 -13.08 -20.36 10.01
CA THR A 19 -12.55 -19.78 8.79
C THR A 19 -12.90 -18.29 8.79
N TYR A 20 -11.89 -17.44 8.65
CA TYR A 20 -12.09 -16.00 8.56
C TYR A 20 -13.07 -15.70 7.41
N ARG A 21 -14.23 -15.16 7.74
CA ARG A 21 -15.29 -14.75 6.79
C ARG A 21 -15.43 -13.23 6.76
N GLY A 22 -14.39 -12.52 7.16
CA GLY A 22 -14.37 -11.07 7.11
C GLY A 22 -14.17 -10.54 5.69
N ASP A 23 -14.54 -9.29 5.49
CA ASP A 23 -14.27 -8.58 4.24
C ASP A 23 -12.76 -8.42 4.01
N ASN A 24 -12.34 -8.52 2.78
CA ASN A 24 -10.97 -8.23 2.40
C ASN A 24 -10.74 -6.72 2.41
N TYR A 25 -9.62 -6.29 2.99
CA TYR A 25 -9.21 -4.89 3.03
C TYR A 25 -7.94 -4.68 2.23
N LEU A 26 -7.85 -3.56 1.53
CA LEU A 26 -6.62 -3.13 0.90
C LEU A 26 -5.91 -2.11 1.78
N GLN A 27 -4.60 -2.26 1.90
CA GLN A 27 -3.74 -1.29 2.58
C GLN A 27 -2.42 -1.09 1.84
N PHE A 28 -1.78 0.04 2.08
CA PHE A 28 -0.38 0.19 1.71
C PHE A 28 0.49 -0.62 2.67
N VAL A 29 1.51 -1.31 2.15
CA VAL A 29 2.43 -2.13 2.97
C VAL A 29 3.22 -1.26 3.94
N LYS A 30 3.59 -0.05 3.53
CA LYS A 30 4.18 0.94 4.44
C LYS A 30 3.11 1.64 5.27
N VAL A 31 3.34 1.69 6.57
CA VAL A 31 2.41 2.28 7.54
C VAL A 31 2.18 3.77 7.25
N VAL A 32 0.99 4.25 7.59
CA VAL A 32 0.49 5.63 7.37
C VAL A 32 1.43 6.73 7.89
N THR A 33 2.29 6.41 8.86
CA THR A 33 3.28 7.32 9.43
C THR A 33 4.59 7.36 8.65
N ASP A 34 4.83 6.39 7.75
CA ASP A 34 6.07 6.31 7.01
C ASP A 34 5.97 7.11 5.71
N SER A 35 6.76 8.14 5.60
CA SER A 35 7.00 8.82 4.35
C SER A 35 8.20 8.18 3.64
N SER A 36 8.06 7.97 2.34
CA SER A 36 9.19 7.58 1.49
C SER A 36 9.74 8.82 0.81
N VAL A 37 11.06 8.90 0.75
CA VAL A 37 11.75 10.03 0.14
C VAL A 37 12.40 9.59 -1.16
N CYS A 38 12.21 10.38 -2.20
CA CYS A 38 12.86 10.23 -3.50
C CYS A 38 13.58 11.54 -3.83
N SER A 39 14.72 11.47 -4.50
CA SER A 39 15.49 12.67 -4.85
C SER A 39 16.06 12.59 -6.25
N PHE A 40 15.79 13.60 -7.05
CA PHE A 40 16.43 13.80 -8.35
C PHE A 40 17.92 14.14 -8.24
N LEU A 41 18.40 14.44 -7.03
CA LEU A 41 19.84 14.65 -6.80
C LEU A 41 20.66 13.40 -7.11
N ALA A 42 20.11 12.23 -6.79
CA ALA A 42 20.75 10.95 -7.11
C ALA A 42 20.69 10.62 -8.62
N TYR A 43 19.81 11.28 -9.35
CA TYR A 43 19.55 11.05 -10.78
C TYR A 43 19.49 12.38 -11.53
N PRO A 44 20.60 13.13 -11.63
CA PRO A 44 20.59 14.53 -12.12
C PRO A 44 20.18 14.65 -13.58
N ASN A 45 20.44 13.62 -14.39
CA ASN A 45 20.13 13.60 -15.81
C ASN A 45 18.71 13.11 -16.14
N ASP A 46 18.00 12.57 -15.14
CA ASP A 46 16.67 12.03 -15.34
C ASP A 46 15.62 13.13 -15.17
N ASN A 47 14.67 13.16 -16.05
CA ASN A 47 13.51 14.05 -15.97
C ASN A 47 12.31 13.38 -15.33
N GLU A 48 12.35 12.08 -15.18
CA GLU A 48 11.30 11.27 -14.58
C GLU A 48 11.94 10.19 -13.67
N LEU A 49 11.32 9.94 -12.53
CA LEU A 49 11.71 8.86 -11.62
C LEU A 49 10.51 7.97 -11.34
N GLU A 50 10.72 6.67 -11.47
CA GLU A 50 9.71 5.68 -11.12
C GLU A 50 9.80 5.34 -9.64
N PHE A 51 8.68 5.39 -8.96
CA PHE A 51 8.55 5.01 -7.56
C PHE A 51 7.56 3.85 -7.42
N LEU A 52 7.97 2.82 -6.70
CA LEU A 52 7.17 1.63 -6.49
C LEU A 52 6.48 1.69 -5.12
N VAL A 53 5.17 1.59 -5.13
CA VAL A 53 4.34 1.55 -3.93
C VAL A 53 3.70 0.16 -3.84
N GLU A 54 3.90 -0.51 -2.71
CA GLU A 54 3.31 -1.82 -2.48
C GLU A 54 1.96 -1.70 -1.77
N VAL A 55 1.00 -2.46 -2.28
CA VAL A 55 -0.34 -2.61 -1.72
C VAL A 55 -0.56 -4.07 -1.38
N GLU A 56 -1.21 -4.34 -0.25
CA GLU A 56 -1.56 -5.69 0.15
C GLU A 56 -3.03 -5.83 0.53
N VAL A 57 -3.53 -7.05 0.34
CA VAL A 57 -4.87 -7.46 0.80
C VAL A 57 -4.73 -8.08 2.19
N ILE A 58 -5.46 -7.52 3.15
CA ILE A 58 -5.69 -8.17 4.43
C ILE A 58 -6.95 -9.02 4.31
N GLY A 59 -6.76 -10.32 4.29
CA GLY A 59 -7.83 -11.30 4.12
C GLY A 59 -7.39 -12.47 3.27
N LEU A 60 -8.34 -13.12 2.63
CA LEU A 60 -8.06 -14.26 1.76
C LEU A 60 -7.77 -13.79 0.32
N PRO A 61 -6.80 -14.44 -0.37
CA PRO A 61 -6.57 -14.16 -1.78
C PRO A 61 -7.85 -14.45 -2.58
N SER A 62 -8.13 -13.61 -3.56
CA SER A 62 -9.25 -13.80 -4.50
C SER A 62 -8.81 -14.71 -5.65
N ASP A 63 -9.70 -15.59 -6.08
CA ASP A 63 -9.55 -16.39 -7.29
C ASP A 63 -9.88 -15.60 -8.58
N ARG A 64 -10.29 -14.35 -8.44
CA ARG A 64 -10.58 -13.42 -9.55
C ARG A 64 -9.67 -12.21 -9.46
N GLU A 65 -9.44 -11.63 -10.63
CA GLU A 65 -8.80 -10.33 -10.75
C GLU A 65 -9.60 -9.26 -9.99
N GLN A 66 -8.89 -8.42 -9.22
CA GLN A 66 -9.48 -7.36 -8.43
C GLN A 66 -8.91 -6.01 -8.87
N GLU A 67 -9.79 -5.16 -9.39
CA GLU A 67 -9.41 -3.77 -9.69
C GLU A 67 -9.46 -2.94 -8.40
N TYR A 68 -8.52 -2.02 -8.28
CA TYR A 68 -8.50 -1.02 -7.22
C TYR A 68 -7.96 0.31 -7.75
N LYS A 69 -8.22 1.38 -7.01
CA LYS A 69 -7.83 2.72 -7.41
C LYS A 69 -7.03 3.38 -6.28
N ILE A 70 -5.97 4.07 -6.69
CA ILE A 70 -5.22 4.97 -5.83
C ILE A 70 -5.55 6.38 -6.28
N SER A 71 -5.89 7.25 -5.36
CA SER A 71 -6.11 8.67 -5.60
C SER A 71 -5.15 9.51 -4.77
N VAL A 72 -5.06 10.78 -5.11
CA VAL A 72 -4.24 11.76 -4.39
C VAL A 72 -5.11 12.52 -3.41
N ASP A 73 -4.69 12.58 -2.15
CA ASP A 73 -5.27 13.48 -1.16
C ASP A 73 -4.72 14.89 -1.39
N GLN A 74 -5.47 15.69 -2.14
CA GLN A 74 -5.07 17.06 -2.51
C GLN A 74 -4.90 17.98 -1.29
N ALA A 75 -5.68 17.75 -0.22
CA ALA A 75 -5.59 18.57 0.98
C ALA A 75 -4.27 18.38 1.75
N LYS A 76 -3.64 17.21 1.57
CA LYS A 76 -2.38 16.84 2.23
C LYS A 76 -1.18 16.85 1.29
N SER A 77 -1.39 17.09 0.00
CA SER A 77 -0.36 17.13 -1.03
C SER A 77 0.03 18.55 -1.35
N THR A 78 1.32 18.76 -1.62
CA THR A 78 1.82 20.02 -2.19
C THR A 78 2.14 19.87 -3.67
N ALA A 79 2.27 18.62 -4.14
CA ALA A 79 2.48 18.28 -5.54
C ALA A 79 1.22 18.55 -6.37
N THR A 80 1.41 19.10 -7.55
CA THR A 80 0.36 19.29 -8.56
C THR A 80 0.37 18.15 -9.58
N THR A 81 -0.64 18.07 -10.42
CA THR A 81 -0.73 17.06 -11.49
C THR A 81 0.42 17.14 -12.52
N ALA A 82 1.14 18.27 -12.56
CA ALA A 82 2.34 18.41 -13.40
C ALA A 82 3.55 17.64 -12.82
N ASN A 83 3.55 17.32 -11.53
CA ASN A 83 4.69 16.75 -10.82
C ASN A 83 4.67 15.22 -10.77
N TYR A 84 3.57 14.57 -11.15
CA TYR A 84 3.45 13.11 -11.11
C TYR A 84 2.53 12.57 -12.19
N ARG A 85 2.70 11.28 -12.49
CA ARG A 85 1.75 10.49 -13.28
C ARG A 85 1.32 9.29 -12.45
N LEU A 86 0.01 9.13 -12.33
CA LEU A 86 -0.63 8.04 -11.59
C LEU A 86 -1.62 7.36 -12.55
N PRO A 87 -1.54 6.04 -12.74
CA PRO A 87 -2.55 5.29 -13.50
C PRO A 87 -3.94 5.42 -12.87
N ASP A 88 -4.97 5.43 -13.71
CA ASP A 88 -6.36 5.58 -13.26
C ASP A 88 -6.85 4.38 -12.44
N LYS A 89 -6.31 3.20 -12.72
CA LYS A 89 -6.66 1.95 -12.04
C LYS A 89 -5.48 0.99 -12.01
N PHE A 90 -5.52 0.13 -11.02
CA PHE A 90 -4.57 -0.96 -10.81
C PHE A 90 -5.32 -2.28 -10.69
N THR A 91 -4.61 -3.37 -10.92
CA THR A 91 -5.22 -4.69 -10.95
C THR A 91 -4.37 -5.70 -10.19
N MET A 92 -4.94 -6.26 -9.14
CA MET A 92 -4.34 -7.38 -8.42
C MET A 92 -4.72 -8.70 -9.10
N LYS A 93 -3.72 -9.49 -9.44
CA LYS A 93 -3.91 -10.79 -10.13
C LYS A 93 -4.54 -11.82 -9.19
N PRO A 94 -5.28 -12.80 -9.75
CA PRO A 94 -5.83 -13.92 -8.97
C PRO A 94 -4.78 -14.63 -8.12
N GLY A 95 -5.14 -15.01 -6.91
CA GLY A 95 -4.26 -15.72 -5.98
C GLY A 95 -3.16 -14.86 -5.34
N LYS A 96 -3.06 -13.57 -5.70
CA LYS A 96 -2.10 -12.65 -5.10
C LYS A 96 -2.73 -11.86 -3.96
N VAL A 97 -1.92 -11.60 -2.94
CA VAL A 97 -2.27 -10.74 -1.81
C VAL A 97 -1.43 -9.46 -1.78
N ARG A 98 -0.47 -9.32 -2.70
CA ARG A 98 0.37 -8.12 -2.86
C ARG A 98 0.47 -7.73 -4.30
N ASP A 99 0.50 -6.43 -4.53
CA ASP A 99 0.71 -5.81 -5.82
C ASP A 99 1.65 -4.62 -5.69
N THR A 100 2.34 -4.29 -6.77
CA THR A 100 3.29 -3.17 -6.81
C THR A 100 2.81 -2.15 -7.84
N CYS A 101 2.48 -0.98 -7.34
CA CYS A 101 1.99 0.14 -8.13
C CYS A 101 3.15 1.04 -8.53
N LYS A 102 3.25 1.37 -9.80
CA LYS A 102 4.24 2.30 -10.31
C LYS A 102 3.66 3.70 -10.38
N ILE A 103 4.36 4.65 -9.77
CA ILE A 103 4.07 6.08 -9.84
C ILE A 103 5.28 6.75 -10.46
N THR A 104 5.07 7.62 -11.43
CA THR A 104 6.16 8.37 -12.07
C THR A 104 6.16 9.80 -11.52
N PHE A 105 7.28 10.21 -10.94
CA PHE A 105 7.53 11.60 -10.60
C PHE A 105 8.15 12.33 -11.78
N VAL A 106 7.68 13.55 -12.04
CA VAL A 106 8.15 14.39 -13.14
C VAL A 106 8.95 15.55 -12.57
N LYS A 107 10.16 15.75 -13.10
CA LYS A 107 11.03 16.86 -12.71
C LYS A 107 10.49 18.16 -13.31
N THR A 108 10.09 19.07 -12.45
CA THR A 108 9.64 20.42 -12.84
C THR A 108 10.60 21.46 -12.28
N ALA A 109 10.50 22.71 -12.75
CA ALA A 109 11.34 23.80 -12.24
C ALA A 109 11.13 24.04 -10.75
N GLU A 110 9.92 23.84 -10.26
CA GLU A 110 9.55 24.00 -8.85
C GLU A 110 10.32 23.05 -7.93
N ILE A 111 10.51 21.80 -8.35
CA ILE A 111 11.22 20.77 -7.55
C ILE A 111 12.69 21.10 -7.34
N SER A 112 13.23 22.05 -8.10
CA SER A 112 14.62 22.53 -7.92
C SER A 112 14.80 23.37 -6.66
N THR A 113 13.71 23.88 -6.10
CA THR A 113 13.72 24.85 -4.99
C THR A 113 12.97 24.37 -3.76
N VAL A 114 11.92 23.57 -3.93
CA VAL A 114 11.02 23.16 -2.86
C VAL A 114 10.82 21.64 -2.87
N ALA A 115 10.80 21.05 -1.68
CA ALA A 115 10.38 19.66 -1.52
C ALA A 115 8.86 19.55 -1.75
N LEU A 116 8.46 18.61 -2.59
CA LEU A 116 7.05 18.35 -2.86
C LEU A 116 6.60 17.08 -2.13
N ARG A 117 5.36 17.09 -1.67
CA ARG A 117 4.71 15.95 -1.01
C ARG A 117 3.52 15.49 -1.81
N LEU A 118 3.44 14.19 -2.02
CA LEU A 118 2.30 13.52 -2.61
C LEU A 118 1.71 12.55 -1.58
N THR A 119 0.50 12.80 -1.15
CA THR A 119 -0.22 11.91 -0.25
C THR A 119 -1.21 11.09 -1.05
N LEU A 120 -1.04 9.78 -0.98
CA LEU A 120 -1.87 8.81 -1.68
C LEU A 120 -2.90 8.23 -0.72
N LYS A 121 -4.06 7.89 -1.25
CA LYS A 121 -5.10 7.13 -0.55
C LYS A 121 -5.64 6.04 -1.46
N LEU A 122 -5.95 4.89 -0.88
CA LEU A 122 -6.68 3.83 -1.55
C LEU A 122 -8.17 4.16 -1.57
N GLU A 123 -8.78 4.05 -2.74
CA GLU A 123 -10.23 4.20 -2.87
C GLU A 123 -10.92 2.84 -2.75
N PRO A 124 -12.07 2.77 -2.04
CA PRO A 124 -12.84 1.55 -1.97
C PRO A 124 -13.43 1.21 -3.34
N THR A 125 -13.14 0.03 -3.84
CA THR A 125 -13.73 -0.49 -5.07
C THR A 125 -15.17 -0.97 -4.87
N LYS A 126 -15.54 -1.24 -3.60
CA LYS A 126 -16.91 -1.59 -3.17
C LYS A 126 -17.23 -0.83 -1.88
N PRO A 127 -18.48 -0.43 -1.64
CA PRO A 127 -18.83 0.45 -0.51
C PRO A 127 -18.50 -0.11 0.88
N ASN A 128 -18.13 -1.38 1.02
CA ASN A 128 -17.89 -2.03 2.31
C ASN A 128 -16.46 -2.53 2.52
N VAL A 129 -15.49 -2.25 1.66
CA VAL A 129 -14.20 -2.98 1.62
C VAL A 129 -12.96 -2.10 1.75
N ALA A 130 -13.06 -0.81 1.99
CA ALA A 130 -11.88 -0.01 2.14
C ALA A 130 -11.78 0.65 3.51
N ARG A 131 -10.80 0.23 4.28
CA ARG A 131 -10.21 1.08 5.28
C ARG A 131 -9.36 2.11 4.53
N GLN A 132 -9.74 3.39 4.59
CA GLN A 132 -8.95 4.46 4.01
C GLN A 132 -7.61 4.57 4.76
N LEU A 133 -6.58 3.98 4.18
CA LEU A 133 -5.22 4.17 4.62
C LEU A 133 -4.54 5.09 3.60
N SER A 134 -3.92 6.15 4.08
CA SER A 134 -3.13 7.06 3.27
C SER A 134 -1.64 6.85 3.53
N THR A 135 -0.82 6.98 2.51
CA THR A 135 0.63 7.05 2.63
C THR A 135 1.13 8.34 2.00
N SER A 136 2.21 8.88 2.52
CA SER A 136 2.81 10.12 2.00
C SER A 136 4.14 9.82 1.35
N LEU A 137 4.33 10.37 0.16
CA LEU A 137 5.58 10.35 -0.57
C LEU A 137 6.11 11.79 -0.61
N THR A 138 7.38 11.96 -0.26
CA THR A 138 8.03 13.27 -0.30
C THR A 138 9.26 13.17 -1.18
N TRP A 139 9.45 14.11 -2.08
CA TRP A 139 10.69 14.21 -2.84
C TRP A 139 11.32 15.59 -2.67
N TRP A 140 12.61 15.58 -2.68
CA TRP A 140 13.44 16.66 -2.24
C TRP A 140 14.11 17.36 -3.43
N PRO A 141 14.29 18.69 -3.36
CA PRO A 141 14.96 19.45 -4.44
C PRO A 141 16.41 19.04 -4.65
N SER A 142 16.95 19.35 -5.83
CA SER A 142 18.30 19.00 -6.28
C SER A 142 19.42 19.76 -5.56
N ARG A 143 19.17 20.58 -4.56
CA ARG A 143 20.21 21.41 -3.91
C ARG A 143 20.35 21.14 -2.44
N THR A 144 21.60 20.82 -2.13
CA THR A 144 22.36 20.97 -0.88
C THR A 144 21.87 20.33 0.40
N GLY A 145 22.64 19.34 0.85
CA GLY A 145 23.15 19.17 2.20
C GLY A 145 22.25 19.67 3.32
N GLY A 146 21.25 18.91 3.65
CA GLY A 146 20.63 18.94 4.94
C GLY A 146 20.59 17.51 5.44
N LEU A 147 21.59 17.16 6.25
CA LEU A 147 21.61 15.96 7.06
C LEU A 147 20.40 16.07 7.99
N ILE A 148 19.42 15.19 7.83
CA ILE A 148 18.40 15.01 8.86
C ILE A 148 18.84 13.78 9.65
N MET A 149 19.29 14.05 10.88
CA MET A 149 19.45 13.03 11.90
C MET A 149 18.08 12.57 12.37
#